data_afe90846d0a3d3e284b64f91dad861ee
#
_entry.id   afe90846d0a3d3e284b64f91dad861ee
#
_cell.length_a   1.000
_cell.length_b   1.000
_cell.length_c   1.000
_cell.angle_alpha   90.00
_cell.angle_beta   90.00
_cell.angle_gamma   90.00
#
_symmetry.space_group_name_H-M   'P 1'
#
loop_
_entity.id
_entity.type
_entity.pdbx_description
1 polymer ?
#
loop_
_entity_poly.entity_id
_entity_poly.type
_entity_poly.pdbx_seq_one_letter_code
_entity_poly.pdbx_strand_id
1 'polypeptide(L)'
;MALVALLSNPRATGNQAMLPRVRDFCAAHDDIFHYEVEHADQIGAALRTIARVKPRVLVVNGGDGTVQAALTELYHGGHFRGAPPPVAVLPNGKTNLIAHDLGADGDPIRALERVLALARTDLAPHIVGRELIALSGGSPAGRPVLGMFLGGAGLAETILYCRHKIYPLGLPNWLSHGVTLVLGLLAILIGRRARFLPLPPRPLKVSVTRSGVLQGTFAFLMVTTLQRLLFSGNMPGAEKATGSMQLLLIERSLPALVRALVASIRGRLGRIRLAGVHLERGDEILIEGCRSSVLLDGELFEADTDRPIVLRPTPPVPFLRLAA
;
A
#
# COMPACT_ATOMS: atom_id res chain seq x y z
N MET A 1 -16.59 25.28 13.41
CA MET A 1 -16.83 23.84 13.09
C MET A 1 -15.64 23.38 12.27
N ALA A 2 -14.90 22.35 12.69
CA ALA A 2 -13.70 21.93 11.97
C ALA A 2 -14.07 21.39 10.57
N LEU A 3 -13.44 21.92 9.54
CA LEU A 3 -13.61 21.45 8.16
C LEU A 3 -12.74 20.24 7.88
N VAL A 4 -11.55 20.20 8.47
CA VAL A 4 -10.54 19.16 8.28
C VAL A 4 -10.25 18.50 9.63
N ALA A 5 -10.23 17.17 9.67
CA ALA A 5 -9.66 16.44 10.78
C ALA A 5 -8.34 15.82 10.35
N LEU A 6 -7.28 16.08 11.09
CA LEU A 6 -5.95 15.54 10.85
C LEU A 6 -5.60 14.49 11.90
N LEU A 7 -5.37 13.26 11.47
CA LEU A 7 -4.88 12.16 12.29
C LEU A 7 -3.40 11.97 12.04
N SER A 8 -2.56 12.31 13.01
CA SER A 8 -1.09 12.20 12.89
C SER A 8 -0.53 11.06 13.74
N ASN A 9 0.44 10.33 13.15
CA ASN A 9 1.28 9.40 13.89
C ASN A 9 2.67 10.00 14.13
N PRO A 10 3.00 10.45 15.37
CA PRO A 10 4.30 11.03 15.70
C PRO A 10 5.49 10.10 15.40
N ARG A 11 5.27 8.79 15.44
CA ARG A 11 6.31 7.77 15.24
C ARG A 11 6.59 7.48 13.76
N ALA A 12 5.80 8.01 12.83
CA ALA A 12 6.08 7.90 11.41
C ALA A 12 7.40 8.60 11.07
N THR A 13 8.20 7.98 10.20
CA THR A 13 9.58 8.43 9.93
C THR A 13 9.65 9.89 9.47
N GLY A 14 8.74 10.33 8.59
CA GLY A 14 8.67 11.71 8.14
C GLY A 14 8.21 12.68 9.23
N ASN A 15 7.35 12.23 10.15
CA ASN A 15 6.82 13.07 11.23
C ASN A 15 7.85 13.41 12.31
N GLN A 16 8.93 12.64 12.47
CA GLN A 16 9.99 13.00 13.43
C GLN A 16 10.54 14.41 13.19
N ALA A 17 10.69 14.83 11.95
CA ALA A 17 11.16 16.16 11.57
C ALA A 17 10.04 17.16 11.29
N MET A 18 8.91 16.68 10.75
CA MET A 18 7.85 17.55 10.20
C MET A 18 6.72 17.86 11.19
N LEU A 19 6.53 17.05 12.22
CA LEU A 19 5.39 17.17 13.13
C LEU A 19 5.32 18.53 13.87
N PRO A 20 6.44 19.14 14.33
CA PRO A 20 6.37 20.49 14.91
C PRO A 20 5.74 21.50 13.95
N ARG A 21 6.18 21.53 12.68
CA ARG A 21 5.61 22.42 11.66
C ARG A 21 4.12 22.12 11.39
N VAL A 22 3.73 20.84 11.43
CA VAL A 22 2.32 20.43 11.28
C VAL A 22 1.50 20.93 12.46
N ARG A 23 2.00 20.83 13.70
CA ARG A 23 1.34 21.36 14.91
C ARG A 23 1.16 22.86 14.83
N ASP A 24 2.21 23.60 14.46
CA ASP A 24 2.17 25.07 14.30
C ASP A 24 1.15 25.48 13.26
N PHE A 25 1.12 24.75 12.12
CA PHE A 25 0.12 24.98 11.07
C PHE A 25 -1.30 24.74 11.57
N CYS A 26 -1.54 23.64 12.29
CA CYS A 26 -2.86 23.35 12.85
C CYS A 26 -3.29 24.37 13.90
N ALA A 27 -2.36 24.83 14.75
CA ALA A 27 -2.65 25.84 15.77
C ALA A 27 -3.02 27.22 15.17
N ALA A 28 -2.54 27.51 13.95
CA ALA A 28 -2.86 28.75 13.24
C ALA A 28 -4.19 28.70 12.46
N HIS A 29 -4.91 27.54 12.48
CA HIS A 29 -6.13 27.35 11.68
C HIS A 29 -7.25 26.69 12.50
N ASP A 30 -8.20 27.47 12.97
CA ASP A 30 -9.33 27.03 13.84
C ASP A 30 -10.29 26.01 13.15
N ASP A 31 -10.22 25.86 11.83
CA ASP A 31 -11.00 24.92 11.05
C ASP A 31 -10.32 23.54 10.89
N ILE A 32 -9.16 23.33 11.55
CA ILE A 32 -8.48 22.03 11.63
C ILE A 32 -8.61 21.43 13.03
N PHE A 33 -9.12 20.22 13.11
CA PHE A 33 -9.08 19.40 14.31
C PHE A 33 -7.93 18.41 14.22
N HIS A 34 -6.87 18.62 15.02
CA HIS A 34 -5.68 17.78 15.02
C HIS A 34 -5.75 16.75 16.16
N TYR A 35 -5.53 15.48 15.83
CA TYR A 35 -5.45 14.38 16.79
C TYR A 35 -4.20 13.52 16.52
N GLU A 36 -3.43 13.24 17.57
CA GLU A 36 -2.22 12.43 17.47
C GLU A 36 -2.44 11.05 18.07
N VAL A 37 -1.91 10.01 17.39
CA VAL A 37 -1.92 8.62 17.85
C VAL A 37 -0.52 8.04 17.74
N GLU A 38 -0.02 7.42 18.79
CA GLU A 38 1.30 6.80 18.78
C GLU A 38 1.26 5.33 18.34
N HIS A 39 0.13 4.68 18.52
CA HIS A 39 -0.06 3.26 18.23
C HIS A 39 -1.33 3.02 17.42
N ALA A 40 -1.31 1.96 16.60
CA ALA A 40 -2.44 1.61 15.72
C ALA A 40 -3.73 1.27 16.50
N ASP A 41 -3.62 0.71 17.70
CA ASP A 41 -4.75 0.39 18.59
C ASP A 41 -5.53 1.63 19.07
N GLN A 42 -4.89 2.80 19.08
CA GLN A 42 -5.52 4.08 19.44
C GLN A 42 -6.38 4.67 18.32
N ILE A 43 -6.22 4.20 17.07
CA ILE A 43 -6.91 4.77 15.88
C ILE A 43 -8.43 4.70 16.03
N GLY A 44 -8.97 3.61 16.57
CA GLY A 44 -10.41 3.47 16.79
C GLY A 44 -10.97 4.53 17.75
N ALA A 45 -10.26 4.85 18.84
CA ALA A 45 -10.65 5.91 19.76
C ALA A 45 -10.52 7.30 19.12
N ALA A 46 -9.47 7.52 18.34
CA ALA A 46 -9.24 8.76 17.61
C ALA A 46 -10.35 9.01 16.57
N LEU A 47 -10.69 8.02 15.74
CA LEU A 47 -11.76 8.15 14.74
C LEU A 47 -13.13 8.37 15.36
N ARG A 48 -13.39 7.76 16.52
CA ARG A 48 -14.60 8.00 17.32
C ARG A 48 -14.73 9.46 17.78
N THR A 49 -13.59 10.04 18.22
CA THR A 49 -13.52 11.45 18.59
C THR A 49 -13.65 12.37 17.39
N ILE A 50 -12.95 12.06 16.29
CA ILE A 50 -13.02 12.79 15.01
C ILE A 50 -14.46 12.77 14.46
N ALA A 51 -15.18 11.66 14.56
CA ALA A 51 -16.55 11.56 14.07
C ALA A 51 -17.53 12.55 14.75
N ARG A 52 -17.26 12.94 16.01
CA ARG A 52 -18.07 13.94 16.74
C ARG A 52 -17.93 15.34 16.14
N VAL A 53 -16.78 15.64 15.55
CA VAL A 53 -16.48 16.95 14.92
C VAL A 53 -17.12 17.06 13.53
N LYS A 54 -17.50 15.94 12.92
CA LYS A 54 -18.11 15.84 11.59
C LYS A 54 -17.30 16.57 10.51
N PRO A 55 -16.01 16.25 10.30
CA PRO A 55 -15.18 16.94 9.33
C PRO A 55 -15.66 16.66 7.90
N ARG A 56 -15.39 17.59 7.00
CA ARG A 56 -15.59 17.41 5.56
C ARG A 56 -14.54 16.50 4.92
N VAL A 57 -13.31 16.46 5.50
CA VAL A 57 -12.17 15.66 5.04
C VAL A 57 -11.45 15.08 6.24
N LEU A 58 -11.08 13.81 6.16
CA LEU A 58 -10.15 13.16 7.07
C LEU A 58 -8.76 13.12 6.42
N VAL A 59 -7.77 13.73 7.04
CA VAL A 59 -6.37 13.68 6.60
C VAL A 59 -5.61 12.70 7.48
N VAL A 60 -4.89 11.77 6.85
CA VAL A 60 -3.99 10.84 7.54
C VAL A 60 -2.55 11.27 7.32
N ASN A 61 -1.87 11.60 8.41
CA ASN A 61 -0.48 12.02 8.45
C ASN A 61 0.38 10.94 9.10
N GLY A 62 0.92 10.04 8.29
CA GLY A 62 1.69 8.90 8.75
C GLY A 62 2.28 8.09 7.62
N GLY A 63 2.89 6.95 7.94
CA GLY A 63 3.35 5.98 6.95
C GLY A 63 2.21 5.08 6.45
N ASP A 64 2.53 4.24 5.44
CA ASP A 64 1.55 3.35 4.80
C ASP A 64 0.81 2.44 5.80
N GLY A 65 1.49 1.91 6.84
CA GLY A 65 0.83 1.13 7.90
C GLY A 65 -0.16 1.96 8.76
N THR A 66 0.10 3.26 8.97
CA THR A 66 -0.87 4.14 9.66
C THR A 66 -2.09 4.38 8.78
N VAL A 67 -1.89 4.58 7.47
CA VAL A 67 -2.97 4.74 6.50
C VAL A 67 -3.82 3.47 6.43
N GLN A 68 -3.19 2.30 6.35
CA GLN A 68 -3.85 0.99 6.36
C GLN A 68 -4.74 0.82 7.61
N ALA A 69 -4.18 1.05 8.80
CA ALA A 69 -4.91 0.91 10.05
C ALA A 69 -6.08 1.92 10.15
N ALA A 70 -5.87 3.17 9.70
CA ALA A 70 -6.91 4.18 9.65
C ALA A 70 -8.04 3.81 8.68
N LEU A 71 -7.72 3.34 7.48
CA LEU A 71 -8.71 2.88 6.50
C LEU A 71 -9.49 1.65 7.01
N THR A 72 -8.79 0.67 7.58
CA THR A 72 -9.42 -0.52 8.14
C THR A 72 -10.43 -0.15 9.24
N GLU A 73 -10.04 0.70 10.17
CA GLU A 73 -10.91 1.11 11.26
C GLU A 73 -12.02 2.07 10.79
N LEU A 74 -11.76 2.94 9.82
CA LEU A 74 -12.74 3.86 9.24
C LEU A 74 -13.94 3.12 8.65
N TYR A 75 -13.68 2.00 7.96
CA TYR A 75 -14.73 1.23 7.26
C TYR A 75 -15.33 0.10 8.09
N HIS A 76 -14.60 -0.44 9.05
CA HIS A 76 -15.11 -1.52 9.91
C HIS A 76 -15.57 -1.07 11.30
N GLY A 77 -15.09 0.09 11.78
CA GLY A 77 -15.39 0.61 13.12
C GLY A 77 -16.77 1.24 13.27
N GLY A 78 -17.47 1.55 12.17
CA GLY A 78 -18.82 2.12 12.19
C GLY A 78 -18.93 3.53 12.81
N HIS A 79 -17.81 4.22 13.04
CA HIS A 79 -17.79 5.49 13.77
C HIS A 79 -18.52 6.63 13.05
N PHE A 80 -18.60 6.59 11.74
CA PHE A 80 -19.25 7.62 10.89
C PHE A 80 -20.66 7.24 10.41
N ARG A 81 -21.29 6.25 11.05
CA ARG A 81 -22.67 5.81 10.73
C ARG A 81 -22.91 5.52 9.24
N GLY A 82 -21.92 4.92 8.57
CA GLY A 82 -21.99 4.53 7.15
C GLY A 82 -21.63 5.62 6.13
N ALA A 83 -21.32 6.84 6.56
CA ALA A 83 -20.92 7.95 5.68
C ALA A 83 -19.57 8.56 6.12
N PRO A 84 -18.44 7.83 5.94
CA PRO A 84 -17.12 8.37 6.27
C PRO A 84 -16.75 9.53 5.32
N PRO A 85 -16.03 10.55 5.83
CA PRO A 85 -15.54 11.63 4.99
C PRO A 85 -14.50 11.12 3.99
N PRO A 86 -14.30 11.81 2.84
CA PRO A 86 -13.21 11.51 1.94
C PRO A 86 -11.87 11.60 2.66
N VAL A 87 -10.94 10.70 2.29
CA VAL A 87 -9.63 10.59 2.92
C VAL A 87 -8.57 11.27 2.06
N ALA A 88 -7.75 12.13 2.67
CA ALA A 88 -6.51 12.62 2.11
C ALA A 88 -5.32 12.00 2.86
N VAL A 89 -4.20 11.78 2.17
CA VAL A 89 -2.99 11.20 2.76
C VAL A 89 -1.83 12.16 2.56
N LEU A 90 -1.10 12.49 3.64
CA LEU A 90 0.11 13.29 3.55
C LEU A 90 1.35 12.43 3.28
N PRO A 91 2.34 12.93 2.51
CA PRO A 91 3.53 12.16 2.14
C PRO A 91 4.59 12.14 3.25
N ASN A 92 4.23 11.63 4.44
CA ASN A 92 5.10 11.58 5.65
C ASN A 92 5.55 10.17 6.05
N GLY A 93 5.40 9.19 5.17
CA GLY A 93 5.98 7.85 5.30
C GLY A 93 7.33 7.72 4.60
N LYS A 94 7.86 6.50 4.56
CA LYS A 94 9.09 6.17 3.81
C LYS A 94 8.84 6.02 2.31
N THR A 95 7.76 5.38 1.93
CA THR A 95 7.43 5.00 0.56
C THR A 95 6.37 5.91 -0.06
N ASN A 96 5.39 6.33 0.73
CA ASN A 96 4.32 7.26 0.36
C ASN A 96 3.53 6.85 -0.91
N LEU A 97 3.38 5.54 -1.15
CA LEU A 97 2.74 5.02 -2.38
C LEU A 97 1.32 5.56 -2.57
N ILE A 98 0.53 5.55 -1.51
CA ILE A 98 -0.87 6.00 -1.54
C ILE A 98 -0.93 7.52 -1.74
N ALA A 99 -0.09 8.27 -1.02
CA ALA A 99 -0.02 9.72 -1.15
C ALA A 99 0.34 10.15 -2.59
N HIS A 100 1.34 9.52 -3.19
CA HIS A 100 1.75 9.77 -4.58
C HIS A 100 0.66 9.43 -5.59
N ASP A 101 -0.07 8.32 -5.41
CA ASP A 101 -1.19 7.94 -6.29
C ASP A 101 -2.31 8.99 -6.25
N LEU A 102 -2.52 9.61 -5.10
CA LEU A 102 -3.51 10.66 -4.89
C LEU A 102 -2.98 12.07 -5.24
N GLY A 103 -1.74 12.19 -5.69
CA GLY A 103 -1.12 13.45 -6.10
C GLY A 103 -0.65 14.34 -4.95
N ALA A 104 -0.42 13.76 -3.78
CA ALA A 104 0.22 14.42 -2.65
C ALA A 104 1.74 14.20 -2.73
N ASP A 105 2.43 15.10 -3.40
CA ASP A 105 3.88 15.05 -3.58
C ASP A 105 4.56 16.21 -2.82
N GLY A 106 5.82 16.01 -2.42
CA GLY A 106 6.67 17.07 -1.86
C GLY A 106 6.43 17.40 -0.39
N ASP A 107 6.30 18.69 -0.06
CA ASP A 107 6.17 19.18 1.32
C ASP A 107 4.78 18.87 1.90
N PRO A 108 4.67 18.12 3.01
CA PRO A 108 3.40 17.82 3.69
C PRO A 108 2.59 19.05 4.09
N ILE A 109 3.25 20.17 4.40
CA ILE A 109 2.55 21.42 4.75
C ILE A 109 1.81 21.97 3.53
N ARG A 110 2.45 22.00 2.36
CA ARG A 110 1.78 22.44 1.12
C ARG A 110 0.60 21.52 0.75
N ALA A 111 0.76 20.20 0.98
CA ALA A 111 -0.34 19.29 0.77
C ALA A 111 -1.51 19.59 1.74
N LEU A 112 -1.23 19.85 3.01
CA LEU A 112 -2.23 20.22 4.02
C LEU A 112 -2.90 21.57 3.71
N GLU A 113 -2.14 22.58 3.28
CA GLU A 113 -2.68 23.87 2.79
C GLU A 113 -3.68 23.65 1.64
N ARG A 114 -3.32 22.81 0.68
CA ARG A 114 -4.20 22.49 -0.44
C ARG A 114 -5.46 21.76 0.00
N VAL A 115 -5.36 20.77 0.91
CA VAL A 115 -6.53 20.12 1.49
C VAL A 115 -7.46 21.13 2.16
N LEU A 116 -6.91 22.03 2.96
CA LEU A 116 -7.69 23.05 3.66
C LEU A 116 -8.38 24.02 2.68
N ALA A 117 -7.68 24.47 1.66
CA ALA A 117 -8.24 25.32 0.60
C ALA A 117 -9.42 24.62 -0.11
N LEU A 118 -9.26 23.34 -0.47
CA LEU A 118 -10.33 22.55 -1.07
C LEU A 118 -11.50 22.31 -0.11
N ALA A 119 -11.23 22.06 1.18
CA ALA A 119 -12.27 21.88 2.19
C ALA A 119 -13.11 23.14 2.42
N ARG A 120 -12.57 24.32 2.15
CA ARG A 120 -13.29 25.62 2.21
C ARG A 120 -14.16 25.88 0.99
N THR A 121 -13.91 25.17 -0.11
CA THR A 121 -14.63 25.34 -1.38
C THR A 121 -15.47 24.11 -1.73
N ASP A 122 -15.53 23.69 -2.97
CA ASP A 122 -16.21 22.48 -3.42
C ASP A 122 -15.23 21.30 -3.53
N LEU A 123 -15.51 20.25 -2.77
CA LEU A 123 -14.72 19.02 -2.77
C LEU A 123 -15.09 18.06 -3.91
N ALA A 124 -16.32 18.14 -4.43
CA ALA A 124 -16.87 17.13 -5.33
C ALA A 124 -15.99 16.87 -6.57
N PRO A 125 -15.42 17.89 -7.26
CA PRO A 125 -14.53 17.66 -8.42
C PRO A 125 -13.22 16.94 -8.08
N HIS A 126 -12.83 16.96 -6.80
CA HIS A 126 -11.56 16.41 -6.32
C HIS A 126 -11.72 15.05 -5.62
N ILE A 127 -12.96 14.57 -5.46
CA ILE A 127 -13.21 13.26 -4.87
C ILE A 127 -13.07 12.19 -5.94
N VAL A 128 -12.22 11.20 -5.69
CA VAL A 128 -12.02 10.02 -6.54
C VAL A 128 -12.34 8.76 -5.77
N GLY A 129 -13.15 7.89 -6.37
CA GLY A 129 -13.39 6.55 -5.82
C GLY A 129 -12.17 5.65 -6.06
N ARG A 130 -11.69 4.97 -5.02
CA ARG A 130 -10.64 3.95 -5.10
C ARG A 130 -11.10 2.69 -4.40
N GLU A 131 -10.99 1.56 -5.06
CA GLU A 131 -11.16 0.27 -4.41
C GLU A 131 -9.91 -0.08 -3.61
N LEU A 132 -10.11 -0.70 -2.47
CA LEU A 132 -9.04 -1.20 -1.61
C LEU A 132 -8.97 -2.73 -1.74
N ILE A 133 -7.83 -3.29 -1.38
CA ILE A 133 -7.67 -4.73 -1.18
C ILE A 133 -8.20 -5.05 0.21
N ALA A 134 -9.23 -5.88 0.31
CA ALA A 134 -9.66 -6.48 1.56
C ALA A 134 -8.97 -7.84 1.71
N LEU A 135 -7.99 -7.93 2.60
CA LEU A 135 -7.25 -9.14 2.93
C LEU A 135 -7.95 -9.88 4.06
N SER A 136 -8.33 -11.12 3.80
CA SER A 136 -8.88 -12.05 4.78
C SER A 136 -7.97 -13.28 4.87
N GLY A 137 -7.90 -13.92 6.05
CA GLY A 137 -6.96 -15.02 6.30
C GLY A 137 -5.60 -14.52 6.79
N GLY A 138 -4.68 -15.45 7.05
CA GLY A 138 -3.31 -15.12 7.49
C GLY A 138 -3.17 -14.45 8.87
N SER A 139 -4.27 -14.12 9.52
CA SER A 139 -4.33 -13.52 10.86
C SER A 139 -5.51 -14.09 11.67
N PRO A 140 -5.38 -14.21 12.99
CA PRO A 140 -6.48 -14.64 13.86
C PRO A 140 -7.59 -13.59 14.00
N ALA A 141 -7.37 -12.34 13.61
CA ALA A 141 -8.38 -11.29 13.66
C ALA A 141 -9.43 -11.51 12.57
N GLY A 142 -10.67 -11.82 12.94
CA GLY A 142 -11.75 -12.20 12.02
C GLY A 142 -12.27 -11.11 11.07
N ARG A 143 -11.70 -9.90 11.07
CA ARG A 143 -12.07 -8.79 10.16
C ARG A 143 -11.05 -8.65 9.02
N PRO A 144 -11.50 -8.41 7.77
CA PRO A 144 -10.58 -8.11 6.68
C PRO A 144 -9.74 -6.88 6.99
N VAL A 145 -8.46 -6.92 6.63
CA VAL A 145 -7.57 -5.75 6.69
C VAL A 145 -7.58 -5.07 5.34
N LEU A 146 -7.72 -3.74 5.33
CA LEU A 146 -7.85 -2.96 4.11
C LEU A 146 -6.51 -2.30 3.74
N GLY A 147 -6.12 -2.41 2.48
CA GLY A 147 -4.90 -1.79 1.96
C GLY A 147 -4.95 -1.58 0.45
N MET A 148 -3.87 -1.08 -0.14
CA MET A 148 -3.79 -0.79 -1.57
C MET A 148 -2.64 -1.47 -2.29
N PHE A 149 -1.64 -1.94 -1.55
CA PHE A 149 -0.45 -2.59 -2.10
C PHE A 149 -0.07 -3.82 -1.28
N LEU A 150 -0.02 -4.98 -1.93
CA LEU A 150 0.44 -6.22 -1.33
C LEU A 150 1.68 -6.74 -2.07
N GLY A 151 2.74 -7.00 -1.31
CA GLY A 151 3.95 -7.68 -1.78
C GLY A 151 4.08 -9.07 -1.18
N GLY A 152 4.47 -10.05 -1.99
CA GLY A 152 4.64 -11.44 -1.54
C GLY A 152 5.83 -12.12 -2.20
N ALA A 153 6.01 -13.40 -1.93
CA ALA A 153 7.10 -14.23 -2.44
C ALA A 153 8.48 -13.62 -2.13
N GLY A 154 9.41 -13.62 -3.10
CA GLY A 154 10.74 -13.05 -2.91
C GLY A 154 10.74 -11.55 -2.61
N LEU A 155 9.73 -10.80 -3.07
CA LEU A 155 9.57 -9.39 -2.74
C LEU A 155 9.36 -9.19 -1.24
N ALA A 156 8.47 -9.98 -0.61
CA ALA A 156 8.23 -9.89 0.83
C ALA A 156 9.49 -10.20 1.64
N GLU A 157 10.19 -11.27 1.31
CA GLU A 157 11.44 -11.66 1.96
C GLU A 157 12.53 -10.57 1.81
N THR A 158 12.58 -9.92 0.64
CA THR A 158 13.51 -8.84 0.36
C THR A 158 13.18 -7.58 1.17
N ILE A 159 11.90 -7.22 1.28
CA ILE A 159 11.43 -6.09 2.10
C ILE A 159 11.71 -6.34 3.59
N LEU A 160 11.41 -7.53 4.09
CA LEU A 160 11.69 -7.92 5.48
C LEU A 160 13.18 -7.89 5.78
N TYR A 161 14.00 -8.38 4.86
CA TYR A 161 15.46 -8.32 4.98
C TYR A 161 15.96 -6.86 5.04
N CYS A 162 15.46 -5.98 4.17
CA CYS A 162 15.77 -4.56 4.21
C CYS A 162 15.40 -3.93 5.55
N ARG A 163 14.19 -4.22 6.04
CA ARG A 163 13.67 -3.68 7.30
C ARG A 163 14.52 -4.11 8.51
N HIS A 164 14.93 -5.39 8.57
CA HIS A 164 15.63 -5.94 9.73
C HIS A 164 17.15 -5.83 9.68
N LYS A 165 17.75 -5.79 8.49
CA LYS A 165 19.21 -5.83 8.32
C LYS A 165 19.82 -4.58 7.74
N ILE A 166 19.14 -3.90 6.82
CA ILE A 166 19.72 -2.76 6.10
C ILE A 166 19.35 -1.43 6.76
N TYR A 167 18.08 -1.21 7.12
CA TYR A 167 17.66 0.03 7.76
C TYR A 167 18.38 0.32 9.09
N PRO A 168 18.67 -0.66 9.97
CA PRO A 168 19.46 -0.39 11.18
C PRO A 168 20.86 0.14 10.93
N LEU A 169 21.40 0.00 9.70
CA LEU A 169 22.71 0.56 9.32
C LEU A 169 22.68 2.09 9.14
N GLY A 170 21.51 2.73 9.18
CA GLY A 170 21.38 4.18 9.05
C GLY A 170 21.69 4.74 7.66
N LEU A 171 21.74 3.90 6.64
CA LEU A 171 22.02 4.31 5.26
C LEU A 171 20.90 5.17 4.67
N PRO A 172 21.20 6.12 3.78
CA PRO A 172 20.18 6.83 3.01
C PRO A 172 19.21 5.87 2.31
N ASN A 173 17.92 6.24 2.20
CA ASN A 173 16.89 5.35 1.67
C ASN A 173 17.22 4.79 0.27
N TRP A 174 17.72 5.64 -0.65
CA TRP A 174 18.08 5.20 -2.00
C TRP A 174 19.20 4.14 -2.00
N LEU A 175 20.19 4.27 -1.10
CA LEU A 175 21.28 3.32 -0.95
C LEU A 175 20.78 2.02 -0.30
N SER A 176 19.92 2.12 0.73
CA SER A 176 19.30 0.96 1.37
C SER A 176 18.50 0.12 0.37
N HIS A 177 17.71 0.77 -0.49
CA HIS A 177 16.95 0.09 -1.53
C HIS A 177 17.87 -0.50 -2.62
N GLY A 178 18.90 0.22 -3.02
CA GLY A 178 19.91 -0.27 -4.00
C GLY A 178 20.64 -1.52 -3.49
N VAL A 179 21.18 -1.49 -2.28
CA VAL A 179 21.84 -2.64 -1.64
C VAL A 179 20.87 -3.81 -1.50
N THR A 180 19.65 -3.56 -1.05
CA THR A 180 18.62 -4.60 -0.89
C THR A 180 18.26 -5.24 -2.22
N LEU A 181 18.12 -4.47 -3.29
CA LEU A 181 17.84 -4.98 -4.63
C LEU A 181 18.97 -5.90 -5.11
N VAL A 182 20.23 -5.45 -4.96
CA VAL A 182 21.41 -6.25 -5.34
C VAL A 182 21.48 -7.54 -4.56
N LEU A 183 21.30 -7.50 -3.23
CA LEU A 183 21.29 -8.70 -2.39
C LEU A 183 20.13 -9.63 -2.71
N GLY A 184 18.93 -9.10 -3.02
CA GLY A 184 17.79 -9.86 -3.49
C GLY A 184 18.05 -10.58 -4.81
N LEU A 185 18.65 -9.89 -5.79
CA LEU A 185 19.07 -10.49 -7.06
C LEU A 185 20.14 -11.57 -6.85
N LEU A 186 21.13 -11.33 -6.00
CA LEU A 186 22.16 -12.32 -5.65
C LEU A 186 21.54 -13.56 -4.97
N ALA A 187 20.57 -13.38 -4.09
CA ALA A 187 19.86 -14.50 -3.45
C ALA A 187 19.11 -15.37 -4.47
N ILE A 188 18.54 -14.75 -5.50
CA ILE A 188 17.87 -15.46 -6.60
C ILE A 188 18.89 -16.24 -7.44
N LEU A 189 20.04 -15.63 -7.77
CA LEU A 189 21.11 -16.22 -8.60
C LEU A 189 21.79 -17.40 -7.90
N ILE A 190 22.20 -17.22 -6.64
CA ILE A 190 22.99 -18.21 -5.90
C ILE A 190 22.10 -19.37 -5.46
N GLY A 191 20.82 -19.12 -5.20
CA GLY A 191 19.85 -20.18 -4.85
C GLY A 191 20.10 -20.87 -3.52
N ARG A 192 21.11 -20.46 -2.76
CA ARG A 192 21.53 -21.06 -1.49
C ARG A 192 21.16 -20.17 -0.31
N ARG A 193 20.90 -20.80 0.85
CA ARG A 193 20.74 -20.10 2.13
C ARG A 193 22.10 -19.59 2.59
N ALA A 194 22.38 -18.32 2.36
CA ALA A 194 23.52 -17.65 2.95
C ALA A 194 23.03 -16.70 4.05
N ARG A 195 23.76 -16.64 5.17
CA ARG A 195 23.37 -15.80 6.34
C ARG A 195 23.22 -14.31 6.04
N PHE A 196 23.85 -13.85 4.97
CA PHE A 196 23.86 -12.45 4.53
C PHE A 196 22.95 -12.18 3.33
N LEU A 197 22.13 -13.13 2.90
CA LEU A 197 21.17 -12.95 1.81
C LEU A 197 19.71 -13.08 2.33
N PRO A 198 18.74 -12.44 1.66
CA PRO A 198 17.33 -12.68 1.90
C PRO A 198 16.98 -14.18 1.79
N LEU A 199 15.98 -14.62 2.54
CA LEU A 199 15.52 -16.00 2.46
C LEU A 199 15.02 -16.32 1.04
N PRO A 200 15.28 -17.52 0.53
CA PRO A 200 14.74 -17.92 -0.76
C PRO A 200 13.20 -18.01 -0.68
N PRO A 201 12.49 -17.51 -1.71
CA PRO A 201 11.04 -17.59 -1.74
C PRO A 201 10.57 -19.05 -1.73
N ARG A 202 9.47 -19.31 -1.03
CA ARG A 202 8.82 -20.62 -0.97
C ARG A 202 7.87 -20.80 -2.14
N PRO A 203 7.54 -22.05 -2.53
CA PRO A 203 6.51 -22.31 -3.51
C PRO A 203 5.17 -21.75 -3.07
N LEU A 204 4.46 -21.12 -4.00
CA LEU A 204 3.13 -20.55 -3.83
C LEU A 204 2.20 -21.07 -4.90
N LYS A 205 0.93 -21.18 -4.55
CA LYS A 205 -0.17 -21.37 -5.48
C LYS A 205 -1.05 -20.13 -5.42
N VAL A 206 -1.22 -19.47 -6.56
CA VAL A 206 -2.01 -18.26 -6.69
C VAL A 206 -3.15 -18.56 -7.64
N SER A 207 -4.37 -18.50 -7.15
CA SER A 207 -5.58 -18.71 -7.93
C SER A 207 -6.26 -17.36 -8.16
N VAL A 208 -6.54 -17.04 -9.42
CA VAL A 208 -7.25 -15.81 -9.81
C VAL A 208 -8.57 -16.21 -10.44
N THR A 209 -9.66 -15.68 -9.91
CA THR A 209 -11.00 -15.98 -10.46
C THR A 209 -11.04 -15.61 -11.92
N ARG A 210 -11.47 -16.54 -12.78
CA ARG A 210 -11.57 -16.47 -14.24
C ARG A 210 -10.24 -16.52 -15.02
N SER A 211 -9.07 -16.34 -14.38
CA SER A 211 -7.77 -16.42 -15.08
C SER A 211 -7.05 -17.74 -14.86
N GLY A 212 -7.43 -18.51 -13.83
CA GLY A 212 -6.89 -19.82 -13.56
C GLY A 212 -5.95 -19.88 -12.36
N VAL A 213 -5.10 -20.91 -12.32
CA VAL A 213 -4.20 -21.21 -11.21
C VAL A 213 -2.76 -21.16 -11.70
N LEU A 214 -1.93 -20.39 -10.99
CA LEU A 214 -0.49 -20.31 -11.19
C LEU A 214 0.20 -20.93 -9.97
N GLN A 215 1.04 -21.94 -10.18
CA GLN A 215 1.78 -22.62 -9.13
C GLN A 215 3.26 -22.63 -9.45
N GLY A 216 4.07 -22.22 -8.48
CA GLY A 216 5.53 -22.18 -8.68
C GLY A 216 6.26 -21.44 -7.58
N THR A 217 7.54 -21.23 -7.82
CA THR A 217 8.37 -20.35 -6.98
C THR A 217 8.55 -19.03 -7.69
N PHE A 218 8.04 -17.97 -7.07
CA PHE A 218 8.07 -16.63 -7.65
C PHE A 218 9.12 -15.76 -6.95
N ALA A 219 9.90 -15.03 -7.75
CA ALA A 219 10.79 -13.99 -7.24
C ALA A 219 10.02 -12.76 -6.78
N PHE A 220 8.88 -12.50 -7.42
CA PHE A 220 8.08 -11.31 -7.21
C PHE A 220 6.60 -11.65 -7.28
N LEU A 221 5.86 -11.26 -6.26
CA LEU A 221 4.40 -11.25 -6.24
C LEU A 221 3.97 -9.87 -5.79
N MET A 222 3.09 -9.25 -6.55
CA MET A 222 2.50 -7.98 -6.19
C MET A 222 1.03 -7.96 -6.58
N VAL A 223 0.19 -7.49 -5.67
CA VAL A 223 -1.22 -7.16 -5.95
C VAL A 223 -1.45 -5.71 -5.56
N THR A 224 -2.10 -4.94 -6.43
CA THR A 224 -2.35 -3.53 -6.16
C THR A 224 -3.65 -3.03 -6.80
N THR A 225 -4.26 -2.03 -6.14
CA THR A 225 -5.35 -1.22 -6.68
C THR A 225 -4.87 0.19 -7.06
N LEU A 226 -3.58 0.52 -6.83
CA LEU A 226 -2.97 1.80 -7.19
C LEU A 226 -2.88 1.95 -8.72
N GLN A 227 -3.26 3.11 -9.24
CA GLN A 227 -3.33 3.34 -10.69
C GLN A 227 -1.97 3.70 -11.30
N ARG A 228 -1.10 4.39 -10.53
CA ARG A 228 0.19 4.89 -11.03
C ARG A 228 1.35 3.92 -10.92
N LEU A 229 1.20 2.82 -10.18
CA LEU A 229 2.35 1.97 -9.82
C LEU A 229 2.81 1.05 -10.97
N LEU A 230 1.92 0.48 -11.75
CA LEU A 230 2.24 -0.58 -12.70
C LEU A 230 1.99 -0.24 -14.16
N PHE A 231 0.99 0.58 -14.47
CA PHE A 231 0.52 0.69 -15.85
C PHE A 231 0.22 2.13 -16.26
N SER A 232 1.14 2.72 -17.02
CA SER A 232 0.92 3.98 -17.73
C SER A 232 0.26 3.74 -19.11
N GLY A 233 -0.70 2.82 -19.25
CA GLY A 233 -1.36 2.60 -20.52
C GLY A 233 -2.31 1.41 -20.55
N ASN A 234 -3.21 1.40 -21.55
CA ASN A 234 -4.15 0.31 -21.83
C ASN A 234 -3.36 -0.98 -22.13
N MET A 235 -3.57 -2.03 -21.35
CA MET A 235 -3.04 -3.36 -21.66
C MET A 235 -3.70 -3.90 -22.93
N PRO A 236 -2.93 -4.42 -23.92
CA PRO A 236 -3.51 -5.18 -25.01
C PRO A 236 -4.22 -6.42 -24.44
N GLY A 237 -5.53 -6.49 -24.61
CA GLY A 237 -6.37 -7.57 -24.05
C GLY A 237 -7.02 -7.24 -22.71
N ALA A 238 -6.76 -6.08 -22.12
CA ALA A 238 -7.40 -5.63 -20.86
C ALA A 238 -8.91 -5.35 -21.01
N GLU A 239 -9.41 -5.19 -22.25
CA GLU A 239 -10.86 -5.07 -22.51
C GLU A 239 -11.67 -6.29 -22.05
N LYS A 240 -11.02 -7.46 -21.87
CA LYS A 240 -11.66 -8.70 -21.38
C LYS A 240 -11.32 -9.04 -19.93
N ALA A 241 -10.33 -8.38 -19.31
CA ALA A 241 -9.96 -8.63 -17.93
C ALA A 241 -10.86 -7.82 -17.02
N THR A 242 -11.87 -8.48 -16.45
CA THR A 242 -12.73 -7.92 -15.39
C THR A 242 -11.98 -8.00 -14.06
N GLY A 243 -11.98 -6.92 -13.29
CA GLY A 243 -11.43 -6.87 -11.96
C GLY A 243 -10.58 -5.62 -11.71
N SER A 244 -10.65 -5.14 -10.49
CA SER A 244 -9.98 -3.91 -10.07
C SER A 244 -8.57 -4.15 -9.53
N MET A 245 -8.30 -5.35 -8.99
CA MET A 245 -6.99 -5.72 -8.47
C MET A 245 -6.08 -6.17 -9.61
N GLN A 246 -4.87 -5.60 -9.64
CA GLN A 246 -3.83 -5.95 -10.60
C GLN A 246 -2.82 -6.87 -9.91
N LEU A 247 -2.58 -8.04 -10.50
CA LEU A 247 -1.61 -9.02 -10.06
C LEU A 247 -0.41 -9.04 -11.01
N LEU A 248 0.80 -8.92 -10.45
CA LEU A 248 2.06 -9.18 -11.14
C LEU A 248 2.77 -10.33 -10.43
N LEU A 249 3.06 -11.40 -11.17
CA LEU A 249 3.91 -12.49 -10.75
C LEU A 249 5.11 -12.60 -11.68
N ILE A 250 6.31 -12.73 -11.10
CA ILE A 250 7.54 -12.99 -11.86
C ILE A 250 8.15 -14.28 -11.33
N GLU A 251 8.32 -15.26 -12.20
CA GLU A 251 8.95 -16.53 -11.85
C GLU A 251 10.38 -16.33 -11.34
N ARG A 252 10.83 -17.22 -10.47
CA ARG A 252 12.19 -17.22 -9.94
C ARG A 252 13.18 -17.68 -11.01
N SER A 253 13.35 -16.88 -12.04
CA SER A 253 14.35 -17.11 -13.09
C SER A 253 15.00 -15.78 -13.49
N LEU A 254 16.32 -15.81 -13.71
CA LEU A 254 17.05 -14.61 -14.15
C LEU A 254 16.50 -14.06 -15.47
N PRO A 255 16.20 -14.88 -16.49
CA PRO A 255 15.63 -14.36 -17.73
C PRO A 255 14.29 -13.65 -17.54
N ALA A 256 13.40 -14.16 -16.66
CA ALA A 256 12.12 -13.52 -16.38
C ALA A 256 12.31 -12.16 -15.69
N LEU A 257 13.20 -12.09 -14.71
CA LEU A 257 13.51 -10.84 -14.01
C LEU A 257 14.12 -9.78 -14.96
N VAL A 258 15.07 -10.16 -15.80
CA VAL A 258 15.69 -9.25 -16.78
C VAL A 258 14.65 -8.77 -17.80
N ARG A 259 13.80 -9.66 -18.32
CA ARG A 259 12.70 -9.28 -19.24
C ARG A 259 11.74 -8.29 -18.57
N ALA A 260 11.32 -8.58 -17.34
CA ALA A 260 10.41 -7.71 -16.59
C ALA A 260 11.04 -6.33 -16.34
N LEU A 261 12.32 -6.29 -15.92
CA LEU A 261 13.05 -5.05 -15.67
C LEU A 261 13.19 -4.22 -16.95
N VAL A 262 13.66 -4.83 -18.05
CA VAL A 262 13.82 -4.14 -19.34
C VAL A 262 12.47 -3.64 -19.86
N ALA A 263 11.42 -4.44 -19.74
CA ALA A 263 10.08 -4.04 -20.15
C ALA A 263 9.53 -2.89 -19.29
N SER A 264 9.82 -2.90 -17.99
CA SER A 264 9.44 -1.82 -17.05
C SER A 264 10.13 -0.51 -17.42
N ILE A 265 11.47 -0.52 -17.61
CA ILE A 265 12.25 0.67 -18.00
C ILE A 265 11.77 1.24 -19.34
N ARG A 266 11.38 0.37 -20.28
CA ARG A 266 10.86 0.78 -21.60
C ARG A 266 9.37 1.15 -21.60
N GLY A 267 8.69 1.14 -20.45
CA GLY A 267 7.24 1.37 -20.36
C GLY A 267 6.39 0.34 -21.13
N ARG A 268 6.93 -0.86 -21.34
CA ARG A 268 6.28 -1.95 -22.09
C ARG A 268 5.75 -3.06 -21.19
N LEU A 269 6.01 -3.01 -19.89
CA LEU A 269 5.46 -3.96 -18.93
C LEU A 269 3.92 -3.89 -18.98
N GLY A 270 3.26 -5.02 -19.22
CA GLY A 270 1.82 -5.10 -19.40
C GLY A 270 1.32 -4.85 -20.83
N ARG A 271 2.18 -4.35 -21.74
CA ARG A 271 1.83 -4.17 -23.17
C ARG A 271 2.20 -5.38 -24.05
N ILE A 272 3.12 -6.22 -23.56
CA ILE A 272 3.61 -7.41 -24.25
C ILE A 272 3.57 -8.60 -23.30
N ARG A 273 3.32 -9.79 -23.83
CA ARG A 273 3.44 -11.03 -23.07
C ARG A 273 4.92 -11.40 -22.95
N LEU A 274 5.37 -11.68 -21.73
CA LEU A 274 6.75 -12.04 -21.42
C LEU A 274 6.77 -13.41 -20.77
N ALA A 275 7.61 -14.32 -21.25
CA ALA A 275 7.76 -15.64 -20.64
C ALA A 275 8.26 -15.53 -19.20
N GLY A 276 7.56 -16.16 -18.26
CA GLY A 276 7.86 -16.13 -16.81
C GLY A 276 7.38 -14.85 -16.11
N VAL A 277 6.59 -13.99 -16.78
CA VAL A 277 5.96 -12.80 -16.21
C VAL A 277 4.46 -12.88 -16.45
N HIS A 278 3.70 -12.97 -15.38
CA HIS A 278 2.25 -13.10 -15.40
C HIS A 278 1.63 -11.80 -14.89
N LEU A 279 0.77 -11.22 -15.69
CA LEU A 279 0.02 -10.00 -15.41
C LEU A 279 -1.45 -10.31 -15.57
N GLU A 280 -2.18 -10.26 -14.49
CA GLU A 280 -3.59 -10.62 -14.45
C GLU A 280 -4.39 -9.53 -13.75
N ARG A 281 -5.70 -9.52 -13.97
CA ARG A 281 -6.66 -8.74 -13.21
C ARG A 281 -7.69 -9.69 -12.62
N GLY A 282 -8.14 -9.42 -11.41
CA GLY A 282 -9.15 -10.26 -10.78
C GLY A 282 -9.91 -9.54 -9.68
N ASP A 283 -11.11 -10.06 -9.42
CA ASP A 283 -11.95 -9.63 -8.31
C ASP A 283 -11.74 -10.49 -7.06
N GLU A 284 -11.13 -11.67 -7.22
CA GLU A 284 -10.73 -12.50 -6.11
C GLU A 284 -9.42 -13.18 -6.43
N ILE A 285 -8.47 -13.06 -5.51
CA ILE A 285 -7.14 -13.66 -5.60
C ILE A 285 -6.93 -14.48 -4.32
N LEU A 286 -6.66 -15.77 -4.49
CA LEU A 286 -6.35 -16.70 -3.41
C LEU A 286 -4.86 -17.01 -3.44
N ILE A 287 -4.18 -16.82 -2.32
CA ILE A 287 -2.75 -17.13 -2.14
C ILE A 287 -2.63 -18.25 -1.12
N GLU A 288 -2.14 -19.40 -1.57
CA GLU A 288 -1.88 -20.58 -0.78
C GLU A 288 -0.37 -20.84 -0.74
N GLY A 289 0.17 -21.18 0.42
CA GLY A 289 1.59 -21.47 0.56
C GLY A 289 1.92 -22.00 1.94
N CYS A 290 3.10 -22.64 2.08
CA CYS A 290 3.56 -23.15 3.37
C CYS A 290 4.31 -22.02 4.10
N ARG A 291 3.64 -21.32 5.02
CA ARG A 291 4.18 -20.19 5.80
C ARG A 291 4.84 -19.14 4.90
N SER A 292 4.11 -18.67 3.90
CA SER A 292 4.61 -17.68 2.96
C SER A 292 4.25 -16.28 3.43
N SER A 293 5.28 -15.44 3.58
CA SER A 293 5.12 -14.05 3.99
C SER A 293 4.49 -13.22 2.89
N VAL A 294 3.49 -12.42 3.23
CA VAL A 294 2.96 -11.34 2.42
C VAL A 294 2.88 -10.05 3.25
N LEU A 295 3.11 -8.93 2.61
CA LEU A 295 3.10 -7.60 3.23
C LEU A 295 2.00 -6.77 2.58
N LEU A 296 0.99 -6.36 3.34
CA LEU A 296 -0.03 -5.40 2.90
C LEU A 296 0.28 -4.04 3.49
N ASP A 297 0.59 -3.05 2.65
CA ASP A 297 0.99 -1.69 3.05
C ASP A 297 2.05 -1.65 4.18
N GLY A 298 2.95 -2.64 4.18
CA GLY A 298 4.03 -2.76 5.16
C GLY A 298 3.74 -3.63 6.38
N GLU A 299 2.51 -4.08 6.60
CA GLU A 299 2.16 -5.03 7.67
C GLU A 299 2.28 -6.48 7.18
N LEU A 300 2.84 -7.34 8.05
CA LEU A 300 3.14 -8.74 7.73
C LEU A 300 1.95 -9.65 8.01
N PHE A 301 1.62 -10.48 7.02
CA PHE A 301 0.67 -11.59 7.12
C PHE A 301 1.34 -12.87 6.61
N GLU A 302 0.89 -14.02 7.10
CA GLU A 302 1.41 -15.33 6.68
C GLU A 302 0.30 -16.16 6.03
N ALA A 303 0.52 -16.54 4.76
CA ALA A 303 -0.30 -17.55 4.11
C ALA A 303 0.16 -18.95 4.55
N ASP A 304 -0.74 -19.74 5.11
CA ASP A 304 -0.50 -21.15 5.41
C ASP A 304 -1.41 -22.05 4.55
N THR A 305 -1.04 -23.32 4.43
CA THR A 305 -1.81 -24.32 3.65
C THR A 305 -3.25 -24.44 4.18
N ASP A 306 -3.41 -24.37 5.50
CA ASP A 306 -4.72 -24.48 6.17
C ASP A 306 -5.41 -23.14 6.34
N ARG A 307 -4.73 -22.02 6.06
CA ARG A 307 -5.24 -20.66 6.20
C ARG A 307 -4.78 -19.82 5.01
N PRO A 308 -5.39 -20.00 3.84
CA PRO A 308 -5.06 -19.22 2.67
C PRO A 308 -5.41 -17.74 2.87
N ILE A 309 -4.67 -16.88 2.19
CA ILE A 309 -4.99 -15.46 2.11
C ILE A 309 -5.94 -15.25 0.94
N VAL A 310 -7.06 -14.63 1.22
CA VAL A 310 -8.08 -14.25 0.24
C VAL A 310 -8.07 -12.74 0.09
N LEU A 311 -7.89 -12.26 -1.13
CA LEU A 311 -7.95 -10.85 -1.49
C LEU A 311 -9.21 -10.59 -2.31
N ARG A 312 -9.97 -9.56 -1.90
CA ARG A 312 -11.16 -9.08 -2.63
C ARG A 312 -11.13 -7.56 -2.70
N PRO A 313 -11.66 -6.95 -3.76
CA PRO A 313 -11.80 -5.50 -3.80
C PRO A 313 -12.94 -5.06 -2.86
N THR A 314 -12.78 -3.89 -2.27
CA THR A 314 -13.90 -3.23 -1.58
C THR A 314 -14.78 -2.49 -2.58
N PRO A 315 -15.99 -2.07 -2.21
CA PRO A 315 -16.66 -0.96 -2.87
C PRO A 315 -15.73 0.27 -2.94
N PRO A 316 -15.89 1.16 -3.93
CA PRO A 316 -15.09 2.36 -4.04
C PRO A 316 -15.16 3.24 -2.80
N VAL A 317 -14.00 3.61 -2.29
CA VAL A 317 -13.79 4.47 -1.12
C VAL A 317 -13.47 5.87 -1.60
N PRO A 318 -14.11 6.94 -1.06
CA PRO A 318 -13.84 8.30 -1.46
C PRO A 318 -12.48 8.79 -0.93
N PHE A 319 -11.60 9.19 -1.85
CA PHE A 319 -10.35 9.86 -1.54
C PHE A 319 -10.34 11.27 -2.12
N LEU A 320 -9.66 12.19 -1.43
CA LEU A 320 -9.37 13.52 -1.96
C LEU A 320 -8.09 13.48 -2.79
N ARG A 321 -8.22 13.75 -4.08
CA ARG A 321 -7.09 13.88 -5.00
C ARG A 321 -6.55 15.30 -4.98
N LEU A 322 -5.24 15.45 -4.76
CA LEU A 322 -4.57 16.75 -4.65
C LEU A 322 -3.92 17.21 -5.98
N ALA A 323 -3.64 16.28 -6.90
CA ALA A 323 -3.23 16.64 -8.25
C ALA A 323 -4.40 17.27 -9.02
N ALA A 324 -4.10 18.32 -9.79
CA ALA A 324 -5.04 18.91 -10.73
C ALA A 324 -5.32 17.97 -11.90
#